data_cb642e1ca6451793f3b22b10b039d92e
#
_entry.id   cb642e1ca6451793f3b22b10b039d92e
#
_cell.length_a   1.000
_cell.length_b   1.000
_cell.length_c   1.000
_cell.angle_alpha   90.00
_cell.angle_beta   90.00
_cell.angle_gamma   90.00
#
_symmetry.space_group_name_H-M   'P 1'
#
loop_
_entity.id
_entity.type
_entity.pdbx_description
1 polymer ?
#
loop_
_entity_poly.entity_id
_entity_poly.type
_entity_poly.pdbx_seq_one_letter_code
_entity_poly.pdbx_strand_id
1 'polypeptide(L)'
;MVRSLGKIVCGHMAAGKEADMRQKKWWQNAVVYQIYPRSFCDSTGSGMGDLKGIIGKLDYLEKLGIDAIWLSPVCRSPQDDNGYDISDYRDIDPLFGTLSDMEELIAEGKKHSIRIILDLVLNHSSDEHPWFLEAKKSKDNPYHDYYVWRDGVEGEYPNDMRACFGGPAWEWVPELGQYYFHQFSVKQPDLNWENPKLRREIYDMILWWMDKGVGGFRLDVIDQIAKEPDLKITNNGPRLHEFIQELSRETFQKGDLITVGEAWGANTENAKLYSNPDGSEFSMVFQFEHIGLDQIPGKEKWDLAPLDFRKLKEVLAKWQKALYGCGWNSLFWNNHDLPRIVSRWGNDGKYRVESAKMLAALLHGLQGTPYIYQGEELGMTNAGMEDIADYRDIESLNMHKERLEAGYSEKDIMTSLKAKSRDNARTPMQWDDSENAGFTTGTPWLKVNPNYKQINAASQVNDPDSVFSFYRRLVALRKEYDVFVDGAFELLYEDDPDIFAYTRTTPEETLTVLCNF
;
A
#
# COMPACT_ATOMS: atom_id res chain seq x y z
N MET A 1 28.97 19.89 -11.70
CA MET A 1 29.27 18.97 -12.83
C MET A 1 28.14 17.96 -12.89
N VAL A 2 27.15 18.23 -13.71
CA VAL A 2 25.96 17.39 -13.86
C VAL A 2 26.39 16.13 -14.59
N ARG A 3 26.47 14.97 -13.90
CA ARG A 3 26.59 13.67 -14.56
C ARG A 3 25.24 13.32 -15.17
N SER A 4 25.22 13.19 -16.49
CA SER A 4 24.05 12.77 -17.24
C SER A 4 23.61 11.39 -16.76
N LEU A 5 22.39 11.30 -16.23
CA LEU A 5 21.66 10.05 -16.08
C LEU A 5 21.54 9.42 -17.47
N GLY A 6 22.12 8.23 -17.62
CA GLY A 6 22.06 7.50 -18.86
C GLY A 6 20.59 7.23 -19.23
N LYS A 7 20.19 7.63 -20.43
CA LYS A 7 18.89 7.27 -21.00
C LYS A 7 18.82 5.74 -21.08
N ILE A 8 17.98 5.12 -20.28
CA ILE A 8 17.58 3.72 -20.49
C ILE A 8 16.69 3.73 -21.72
N VAL A 9 17.27 3.39 -22.88
CA VAL A 9 16.52 3.20 -24.11
C VAL A 9 16.01 1.76 -24.10
N CYS A 10 14.71 1.57 -23.84
CA CYS A 10 14.04 0.32 -24.12
C CYS A 10 14.06 0.12 -25.64
N GLY A 11 14.98 -0.72 -26.12
CA GLY A 11 15.04 -1.08 -27.53
C GLY A 11 13.80 -1.88 -27.90
N HIS A 12 13.08 -1.48 -28.95
CA HIS A 12 12.13 -2.35 -29.64
C HIS A 12 12.94 -3.55 -30.13
N MET A 13 12.78 -4.70 -29.48
CA MET A 13 13.33 -5.96 -29.99
C MET A 13 12.56 -6.33 -31.24
N ALA A 14 13.22 -6.20 -32.40
CA ALA A 14 12.78 -6.80 -33.64
C ALA A 14 12.72 -8.32 -33.44
N ALA A 15 11.63 -8.94 -33.89
CA ALA A 15 11.47 -10.39 -33.93
C ALA A 15 12.66 -11.05 -34.60
N GLY A 16 13.41 -11.85 -33.85
CA GLY A 16 14.52 -12.65 -34.41
C GLY A 16 15.84 -12.55 -33.67
N LYS A 17 15.85 -12.81 -32.35
CA LYS A 17 17.01 -13.36 -31.61
C LYS A 17 16.45 -14.17 -30.44
N GLU A 18 17.09 -15.33 -30.20
CA GLU A 18 16.82 -16.22 -29.09
C GLU A 18 16.44 -15.43 -27.84
N ALA A 19 15.21 -15.62 -27.39
CA ALA A 19 14.76 -15.06 -26.12
C ALA A 19 15.72 -15.63 -25.07
N ASP A 20 16.57 -14.78 -24.54
CA ASP A 20 17.29 -15.05 -23.30
C ASP A 20 16.20 -15.42 -22.29
N MET A 21 16.05 -16.71 -21.99
CA MET A 21 15.08 -17.22 -21.02
C MET A 21 15.57 -16.76 -19.65
N ARG A 22 15.38 -15.47 -19.35
CA ARG A 22 15.59 -14.96 -18.00
C ARG A 22 14.71 -15.77 -17.09
N GLN A 23 15.31 -16.46 -16.15
CA GLN A 23 14.60 -17.26 -15.18
C GLN A 23 13.56 -16.36 -14.48
N LYS A 24 12.26 -16.67 -14.71
CA LYS A 24 11.14 -15.92 -14.09
C LYS A 24 11.36 -15.84 -12.58
N LYS A 25 11.22 -14.67 -12.02
CA LYS A 25 11.20 -14.50 -10.57
C LYS A 25 9.86 -15.00 -10.03
N TRP A 26 9.87 -15.67 -8.88
CA TRP A 26 8.67 -16.25 -8.30
C TRP A 26 7.53 -15.23 -8.11
N TRP A 27 7.88 -13.99 -7.73
CA TRP A 27 6.91 -12.92 -7.48
C TRP A 27 6.23 -12.39 -8.76
N GLN A 28 6.73 -12.64 -9.94
CA GLN A 28 6.08 -12.25 -11.19
C GLN A 28 4.80 -13.05 -11.45
N ASN A 29 4.75 -14.30 -10.98
CA ASN A 29 3.56 -15.15 -11.06
C ASN A 29 2.70 -15.13 -9.80
N ALA A 30 3.21 -14.56 -8.72
CA ALA A 30 2.56 -14.52 -7.42
C ALA A 30 1.34 -13.59 -7.40
N VAL A 31 0.47 -13.87 -6.44
CA VAL A 31 -0.62 -13.00 -5.99
C VAL A 31 -0.41 -12.69 -4.51
N VAL A 32 -0.41 -11.41 -4.16
CA VAL A 32 -0.23 -10.93 -2.79
C VAL A 32 -1.59 -10.59 -2.19
N TYR A 33 -1.80 -10.94 -0.94
CA TYR A 33 -2.97 -10.55 -0.18
C TYR A 33 -2.56 -9.57 0.93
N GLN A 34 -3.13 -8.38 0.95
CA GLN A 34 -2.87 -7.41 2.00
C GLN A 34 -3.79 -7.63 3.19
N ILE A 35 -3.19 -7.79 4.36
CA ILE A 35 -3.88 -7.83 5.66
C ILE A 35 -3.64 -6.52 6.40
N TYR A 36 -4.73 -5.89 6.86
CA TYR A 36 -4.73 -4.85 7.87
C TYR A 36 -4.99 -5.53 9.23
N PRO A 37 -3.94 -5.83 10.03
CA PRO A 37 -4.02 -6.79 11.14
C PRO A 37 -5.11 -6.45 12.14
N ARG A 38 -5.23 -5.18 12.50
CA ARG A 38 -6.22 -4.65 13.45
C ARG A 38 -7.66 -5.06 13.14
N SER A 39 -7.98 -5.27 11.86
CA SER A 39 -9.34 -5.55 11.37
C SER A 39 -9.49 -6.92 10.71
N PHE A 40 -8.51 -7.80 10.79
CA PHE A 40 -8.58 -9.09 10.09
C PHE A 40 -9.29 -10.17 10.90
N CYS A 41 -8.76 -10.55 12.06
CA CYS A 41 -9.38 -11.56 12.95
C CYS A 41 -8.82 -11.39 14.37
N ASP A 42 -9.69 -11.30 15.35
CA ASP A 42 -9.34 -11.21 16.77
C ASP A 42 -9.46 -12.59 17.42
N SER A 43 -8.35 -13.12 17.92
CA SER A 43 -8.31 -14.43 18.60
C SER A 43 -8.55 -14.34 20.11
N THR A 44 -8.51 -13.13 20.69
CA THR A 44 -8.49 -12.90 22.14
C THR A 44 -9.80 -12.34 22.70
N GLY A 45 -10.65 -11.77 21.84
CA GLY A 45 -11.86 -11.04 22.25
C GLY A 45 -11.58 -9.61 22.70
N SER A 46 -10.43 -9.06 22.36
CA SER A 46 -10.02 -7.68 22.67
C SER A 46 -10.79 -6.62 21.87
N GLY A 47 -11.39 -7.01 20.75
CA GLY A 47 -11.97 -6.13 19.75
C GLY A 47 -10.99 -5.71 18.65
N MET A 48 -9.74 -6.13 18.76
CA MET A 48 -8.64 -5.87 17.81
C MET A 48 -8.16 -7.17 17.20
N GLY A 49 -7.94 -7.21 15.90
CA GLY A 49 -7.30 -8.34 15.23
C GLY A 49 -5.84 -8.51 15.65
N ASP A 50 -5.33 -9.73 15.59
CA ASP A 50 -4.01 -10.11 16.07
C ASP A 50 -3.32 -11.17 15.19
N LEU A 51 -2.03 -11.45 15.45
CA LEU A 51 -1.23 -12.40 14.67
C LEU A 51 -1.75 -13.83 14.77
N LYS A 52 -2.28 -14.24 15.94
CA LYS A 52 -2.89 -15.56 16.12
C LYS A 52 -4.18 -15.70 15.31
N GLY A 53 -4.97 -14.63 15.23
CA GLY A 53 -6.14 -14.58 14.37
C GLY A 53 -5.77 -14.74 12.89
N ILE A 54 -4.64 -14.15 12.45
CA ILE A 54 -4.13 -14.34 11.09
C ILE A 54 -3.71 -15.79 10.87
N ILE A 55 -2.96 -16.38 11.79
CA ILE A 55 -2.56 -17.80 11.74
C ILE A 55 -3.79 -18.70 11.60
N GLY A 56 -4.85 -18.44 12.37
CA GLY A 56 -6.10 -19.19 12.30
C GLY A 56 -6.88 -19.07 10.98
N LYS A 57 -6.44 -18.21 10.05
CA LYS A 57 -7.07 -18.01 8.75
C LYS A 57 -6.16 -18.38 7.56
N LEU A 58 -5.01 -18.98 7.79
CA LEU A 58 -4.09 -19.39 6.72
C LEU A 58 -4.74 -20.42 5.77
N ASP A 59 -5.55 -21.35 6.25
CA ASP A 59 -6.31 -22.29 5.40
C ASP A 59 -7.25 -21.57 4.41
N TYR A 60 -7.89 -20.47 4.84
CA TYR A 60 -8.74 -19.65 3.97
C TYR A 60 -7.92 -18.99 2.86
N LEU A 61 -6.75 -18.45 3.20
CA LEU A 61 -5.86 -17.77 2.28
C LEU A 61 -5.19 -18.75 1.30
N GLU A 62 -4.80 -19.95 1.78
CA GLU A 62 -4.34 -21.04 0.92
C GLU A 62 -5.43 -21.49 -0.06
N LYS A 63 -6.68 -21.61 0.41
CA LYS A 63 -7.82 -21.95 -0.45
C LYS A 63 -8.10 -20.88 -1.52
N LEU A 64 -7.87 -19.60 -1.24
CA LEU A 64 -7.92 -18.52 -2.22
C LEU A 64 -6.79 -18.66 -3.27
N GLY A 65 -5.65 -19.24 -2.86
CA GLY A 65 -4.52 -19.57 -3.72
C GLY A 65 -3.43 -18.49 -3.77
N ILE A 66 -3.37 -17.59 -2.77
CA ILE A 66 -2.34 -16.54 -2.70
C ILE A 66 -0.95 -17.10 -2.39
N ASP A 67 0.08 -16.35 -2.72
CA ASP A 67 1.48 -16.76 -2.57
C ASP A 67 2.21 -15.98 -1.46
N ALA A 68 1.69 -14.80 -1.11
CA ALA A 68 2.26 -13.98 -0.06
C ALA A 68 1.19 -13.13 0.65
N ILE A 69 1.44 -12.83 1.93
CA ILE A 69 0.67 -11.88 2.73
C ILE A 69 1.52 -10.65 2.95
N TRP A 70 1.02 -9.48 2.58
CA TRP A 70 1.56 -8.20 3.04
C TRP A 70 0.82 -7.79 4.31
N LEU A 71 1.55 -7.68 5.43
CA LEU A 71 1.04 -7.16 6.70
C LEU A 71 1.28 -5.66 6.75
N SER A 72 0.21 -4.86 6.92
CA SER A 72 0.37 -3.47 7.39
C SER A 72 1.06 -3.47 8.76
N PRO A 73 1.69 -2.35 9.20
CA PRO A 73 2.64 -2.36 10.31
C PRO A 73 2.14 -3.05 11.59
N VAL A 74 2.99 -3.92 12.13
CA VAL A 74 2.75 -4.64 13.41
C VAL A 74 3.84 -4.40 14.44
N CYS A 75 4.86 -3.61 14.09
CA CYS A 75 5.92 -3.22 15.01
C CYS A 75 5.38 -2.32 16.12
N ARG A 76 6.13 -2.20 17.24
CA ARG A 76 5.73 -1.31 18.35
C ARG A 76 5.48 0.10 17.89
N SER A 77 4.34 0.65 18.32
CA SER A 77 3.87 1.97 17.93
C SER A 77 2.96 2.55 18.99
N PRO A 78 3.01 3.86 19.27
CA PRO A 78 1.97 4.57 20.04
C PRO A 78 0.61 4.61 19.36
N GLN A 79 0.54 4.21 18.07
CA GLN A 79 -0.69 4.10 17.29
C GLN A 79 -1.34 5.44 16.92
N ASP A 80 -0.57 6.52 16.83
CA ASP A 80 -1.05 7.83 16.38
C ASP A 80 -1.54 7.77 14.93
N ASP A 81 -0.80 7.06 14.06
CA ASP A 81 -1.18 6.75 12.69
C ASP A 81 -1.32 5.23 12.46
N ASN A 82 -2.02 4.56 13.37
CA ASN A 82 -2.39 3.14 13.24
C ASN A 82 -1.21 2.19 12.93
N GLY A 83 -0.04 2.45 13.51
CA GLY A 83 1.15 1.63 13.38
C GLY A 83 2.23 2.20 12.46
N TYR A 84 1.94 3.25 11.68
CA TYR A 84 2.94 3.91 10.83
C TYR A 84 3.86 4.86 11.61
N ASP A 85 3.63 5.07 12.90
CA ASP A 85 4.47 5.77 13.87
C ASP A 85 5.28 4.76 14.71
N ILE A 86 6.33 4.17 14.12
CA ILE A 86 7.07 3.05 14.73
C ILE A 86 8.01 3.54 15.82
N SER A 87 7.88 2.98 17.05
CA SER A 87 8.75 3.24 18.18
C SER A 87 9.83 2.18 18.43
N ASP A 88 9.66 0.96 17.88
CA ASP A 88 10.69 -0.09 17.86
C ASP A 88 10.48 -0.99 16.63
N TYR A 89 11.45 -0.99 15.72
CA TYR A 89 11.40 -1.76 14.47
C TYR A 89 11.66 -3.27 14.66
N ARG A 90 12.16 -3.70 15.82
CA ARG A 90 12.56 -5.10 16.08
C ARG A 90 11.67 -5.83 17.08
N ASP A 91 10.58 -5.20 17.50
CA ASP A 91 9.60 -5.83 18.40
C ASP A 91 8.19 -5.65 17.86
N ILE A 92 7.30 -6.54 18.26
CA ILE A 92 5.88 -6.53 17.87
C ILE A 92 5.08 -5.73 18.89
N ASP A 93 4.12 -4.94 18.40
CA ASP A 93 3.20 -4.23 19.27
C ASP A 93 2.33 -5.23 20.06
N PRO A 94 2.22 -5.07 21.39
CA PRO A 94 1.40 -5.94 22.24
C PRO A 94 -0.08 -6.04 21.82
N LEU A 95 -0.58 -5.06 21.05
CA LEU A 95 -1.92 -5.12 20.46
C LEU A 95 -2.08 -6.28 19.49
N PHE A 96 -1.00 -6.67 18.80
CA PHE A 96 -1.02 -7.70 17.78
C PHE A 96 -0.43 -9.03 18.24
N GLY A 97 0.28 -9.04 19.37
CA GLY A 97 0.93 -10.23 19.91
C GLY A 97 2.37 -9.98 20.31
N THR A 98 3.22 -10.98 20.07
CA THR A 98 4.64 -10.97 20.44
C THR A 98 5.52 -11.28 19.22
N LEU A 99 6.83 -11.06 19.37
CA LEU A 99 7.81 -11.48 18.37
C LEU A 99 7.74 -12.99 18.10
N SER A 100 7.48 -13.80 19.14
CA SER A 100 7.28 -15.25 18.98
C SER A 100 6.04 -15.60 18.14
N ASP A 101 4.96 -14.81 18.25
CA ASP A 101 3.77 -14.99 17.42
C ASP A 101 4.05 -14.64 15.96
N MET A 102 4.91 -13.64 15.72
CA MET A 102 5.34 -13.30 14.36
C MET A 102 6.24 -14.40 13.76
N GLU A 103 7.16 -14.95 14.53
CA GLU A 103 7.99 -16.09 14.11
C GLU A 103 7.13 -17.32 13.81
N GLU A 104 6.08 -17.57 14.61
CA GLU A 104 5.10 -18.61 14.34
C GLU A 104 4.31 -18.35 13.05
N LEU A 105 3.86 -17.12 12.81
CA LEU A 105 3.17 -16.76 11.56
C LEU A 105 4.05 -17.00 10.33
N ILE A 106 5.33 -16.64 10.40
CA ILE A 106 6.31 -16.91 9.33
C ILE A 106 6.45 -18.43 9.10
N ALA A 107 6.55 -19.21 10.18
CA ALA A 107 6.73 -20.65 10.11
C ALA A 107 5.46 -21.37 9.58
N GLU A 108 4.27 -20.98 10.04
CA GLU A 108 3.00 -21.55 9.58
C GLU A 108 2.72 -21.11 8.13
N GLY A 109 2.95 -19.84 7.78
CA GLY A 109 2.84 -19.35 6.40
C GLY A 109 3.66 -20.21 5.43
N LYS A 110 4.89 -20.54 5.82
CA LYS A 110 5.77 -21.41 5.02
C LYS A 110 5.18 -22.82 4.80
N LYS A 111 4.46 -23.39 5.77
CA LYS A 111 3.78 -24.70 5.60
C LYS A 111 2.63 -24.62 4.59
N HIS A 112 1.95 -23.48 4.52
CA HIS A 112 0.91 -23.18 3.54
C HIS A 112 1.45 -22.64 2.20
N SER A 113 2.79 -22.63 2.00
CA SER A 113 3.45 -22.03 0.83
C SER A 113 3.16 -20.54 0.66
N ILE A 114 2.88 -19.82 1.76
CA ILE A 114 2.59 -18.40 1.82
C ILE A 114 3.78 -17.68 2.47
N ARG A 115 4.36 -16.70 1.77
CA ARG A 115 5.44 -15.85 2.31
C ARG A 115 4.86 -14.65 3.04
N ILE A 116 5.54 -14.18 4.08
CA ILE A 116 5.13 -13.00 4.84
C ILE A 116 5.96 -11.79 4.39
N ILE A 117 5.30 -10.72 3.99
CA ILE A 117 5.88 -9.44 3.59
C ILE A 117 5.60 -8.45 4.71
N LEU A 118 6.65 -7.81 5.24
CA LEU A 118 6.52 -6.77 6.25
C LEU A 118 6.44 -5.38 5.62
N ASP A 119 5.67 -4.52 6.25
CA ASP A 119 5.66 -3.09 5.96
C ASP A 119 6.82 -2.41 6.69
N LEU A 120 7.65 -1.68 5.96
CA LEU A 120 8.80 -0.93 6.49
C LEU A 120 8.54 0.57 6.33
N VAL A 121 8.45 1.26 7.44
CA VAL A 121 8.32 2.72 7.50
C VAL A 121 9.71 3.31 7.67
N LEU A 122 10.32 3.76 6.59
CA LEU A 122 11.71 4.21 6.56
C LEU A 122 11.87 5.72 6.34
N ASN A 123 10.77 6.44 6.07
CA ASN A 123 10.77 7.88 5.91
C ASN A 123 10.78 8.64 7.23
N HIS A 124 10.16 8.08 8.26
CA HIS A 124 9.97 8.69 9.59
C HIS A 124 9.94 7.60 10.67
N SER A 125 10.00 8.00 11.92
CA SER A 125 9.75 7.14 13.08
C SER A 125 8.70 7.79 13.99
N SER A 126 8.28 7.09 15.05
CA SER A 126 7.56 7.72 16.14
C SER A 126 8.42 8.75 16.88
N ASP A 127 7.81 9.80 17.42
CA ASP A 127 8.44 10.70 18.40
C ASP A 127 8.78 10.01 19.74
N GLU A 128 8.27 8.79 19.96
CA GLU A 128 8.61 7.92 21.08
C GLU A 128 9.74 6.91 20.75
N HIS A 129 10.26 6.90 19.51
CA HIS A 129 11.40 6.06 19.16
C HIS A 129 12.64 6.48 19.96
N PRO A 130 13.44 5.52 20.50
CA PRO A 130 14.66 5.84 21.26
C PRO A 130 15.60 6.81 20.55
N TRP A 131 15.73 6.72 19.22
CA TRP A 131 16.55 7.66 18.44
C TRP A 131 16.05 9.10 18.57
N PHE A 132 14.73 9.34 18.51
CA PHE A 132 14.18 10.68 18.62
C PHE A 132 14.25 11.20 20.05
N LEU A 133 13.97 10.33 21.04
CA LEU A 133 14.08 10.67 22.44
C LEU A 133 15.51 11.10 22.83
N GLU A 134 16.53 10.49 22.21
CA GLU A 134 17.91 10.93 22.36
C GLU A 134 18.20 12.19 21.53
N ALA A 135 17.77 12.25 20.27
CA ALA A 135 18.00 13.37 19.36
C ALA A 135 17.56 14.72 19.93
N LYS A 136 16.42 14.75 20.63
CA LYS A 136 15.87 15.97 21.21
C LYS A 136 16.51 16.42 22.54
N LYS A 137 17.48 15.67 23.09
CA LYS A 137 18.15 16.06 24.34
C LYS A 137 19.21 17.15 24.14
N SER A 138 19.93 17.12 23.02
CA SER A 138 21.01 18.07 22.72
C SER A 138 21.38 18.03 21.25
N LYS A 139 21.79 19.19 20.71
CA LYS A 139 22.35 19.30 19.34
C LYS A 139 23.63 18.48 19.14
N ASP A 140 24.34 18.21 20.20
CA ASP A 140 25.57 17.41 20.18
C ASP A 140 25.33 15.90 20.40
N ASN A 141 24.08 15.47 20.58
CA ASN A 141 23.72 14.07 20.74
C ASN A 141 24.03 13.28 19.47
N PRO A 142 24.61 12.08 19.52
CA PRO A 142 24.93 11.25 18.35
C PRO A 142 23.73 10.92 17.46
N TYR A 143 22.52 10.93 18.02
CA TYR A 143 21.26 10.67 17.30
C TYR A 143 20.60 11.94 16.73
N HIS A 144 21.12 13.15 17.09
CA HIS A 144 20.48 14.39 16.67
C HIS A 144 20.33 14.45 15.15
N ASP A 145 21.40 14.18 14.41
CA ASP A 145 21.45 14.20 12.95
C ASP A 145 20.73 12.99 12.26
N TYR A 146 20.06 12.12 13.05
CA TYR A 146 19.18 11.09 12.49
C TYR A 146 17.85 11.68 11.97
N TYR A 147 17.53 12.91 12.37
CA TYR A 147 16.32 13.63 12.00
C TYR A 147 16.63 14.96 11.33
N VAL A 148 15.63 15.55 10.68
CA VAL A 148 15.78 16.81 9.95
C VAL A 148 15.43 17.97 10.87
N TRP A 149 16.43 18.78 11.22
CA TRP A 149 16.29 19.93 12.13
C TRP A 149 16.63 21.25 11.43
N ARG A 150 16.01 22.34 11.91
CA ARG A 150 16.38 23.72 11.54
C ARG A 150 16.37 24.62 12.75
N ASP A 151 17.43 25.43 12.91
CA ASP A 151 17.46 26.50 13.92
C ASP A 151 16.36 27.52 13.59
N GLY A 152 15.74 28.10 14.63
CA GLY A 152 14.66 29.05 14.43
C GLY A 152 14.30 29.83 15.68
N VAL A 153 13.20 30.54 15.58
CA VAL A 153 12.54 31.26 16.67
C VAL A 153 11.11 30.74 16.75
N GLU A 154 10.59 30.53 17.96
CA GLU A 154 9.24 30.05 18.18
C GLU A 154 8.20 30.92 17.44
N GLY A 155 7.35 30.26 16.66
CA GLY A 155 6.31 30.91 15.84
C GLY A 155 6.80 31.37 14.44
N GLU A 156 8.11 31.28 14.15
CA GLU A 156 8.68 31.58 12.84
C GLU A 156 9.12 30.28 12.15
N TYR A 157 8.22 29.65 11.39
CA TYR A 157 8.50 28.39 10.71
C TYR A 157 9.62 28.55 9.67
N PRO A 158 10.49 27.53 9.48
CA PRO A 158 11.55 27.57 8.46
C PRO A 158 11.04 27.84 7.04
N ASN A 159 9.83 27.39 6.72
CA ASN A 159 9.10 27.69 5.48
C ASN A 159 7.60 27.41 5.66
N ASP A 160 6.81 27.61 4.60
CA ASP A 160 5.36 27.46 4.57
C ASP A 160 4.87 26.04 4.20
N MET A 161 5.73 25.02 4.30
CA MET A 161 5.32 23.64 4.02
C MET A 161 4.26 23.17 5.00
N ARG A 162 3.29 22.41 4.46
CA ARG A 162 2.22 21.77 5.23
C ARG A 162 2.43 20.26 5.28
N ALA A 163 2.07 19.68 6.42
CA ALA A 163 2.04 18.23 6.59
C ALA A 163 0.86 17.59 5.84
N CYS A 164 0.98 16.33 5.45
CA CYS A 164 -0.05 15.59 4.73
C CYS A 164 -1.36 15.46 5.52
N PHE A 165 -1.27 15.38 6.86
CA PHE A 165 -2.44 15.27 7.73
C PHE A 165 -2.93 16.63 8.26
N GLY A 166 -2.51 17.74 7.63
CA GLY A 166 -2.87 19.09 8.00
C GLY A 166 -1.83 19.78 8.90
N GLY A 167 -1.97 21.09 9.05
CA GLY A 167 -1.05 21.90 9.83
C GLY A 167 0.31 22.17 9.16
N PRO A 168 1.24 22.89 9.86
CA PRO A 168 2.62 23.10 9.42
C PRO A 168 3.40 21.79 9.39
N ALA A 169 4.42 21.68 8.54
CA ALA A 169 5.32 20.53 8.48
C ALA A 169 6.54 20.65 9.42
N TRP A 170 6.54 21.62 10.31
CA TRP A 170 7.62 21.91 11.25
C TRP A 170 7.06 22.08 12.66
N GLU A 171 7.69 21.40 13.64
CA GLU A 171 7.31 21.47 15.05
C GLU A 171 8.46 22.00 15.91
N TRP A 172 8.13 22.93 16.82
CA TRP A 172 9.10 23.63 17.66
C TRP A 172 9.51 22.82 18.88
N VAL A 173 10.82 22.77 19.15
CA VAL A 173 11.40 22.17 20.37
C VAL A 173 12.12 23.25 21.17
N PRO A 174 11.48 23.79 22.21
CA PRO A 174 12.00 24.93 22.99
C PRO A 174 13.40 24.69 23.57
N GLU A 175 13.66 23.48 24.05
CA GLU A 175 14.90 23.10 24.72
C GLU A 175 16.10 23.15 23.77
N LEU A 176 15.86 22.97 22.46
CA LEU A 176 16.89 23.01 21.42
C LEU A 176 16.94 24.36 20.69
N GLY A 177 15.89 25.16 20.74
CA GLY A 177 15.75 26.31 19.86
C GLY A 177 15.73 25.92 18.39
N GLN A 178 15.07 24.82 18.06
CA GLN A 178 14.98 24.25 16.72
C GLN A 178 13.60 23.76 16.41
N TYR A 179 13.32 23.65 15.09
CA TYR A 179 12.20 22.90 14.54
C TYR A 179 12.68 21.55 14.01
N TYR A 180 11.89 20.49 14.22
CA TYR A 180 12.05 19.27 13.43
C TYR A 180 11.02 19.23 12.30
N PHE A 181 11.39 18.56 11.22
CA PHE A 181 10.50 18.33 10.07
C PHE A 181 9.66 17.08 10.24
N HIS A 182 8.38 17.16 9.88
CA HIS A 182 7.47 16.02 9.80
C HIS A 182 6.54 16.16 8.61
N GLN A 183 6.56 15.21 7.70
CA GLN A 183 5.72 15.23 6.51
C GLN A 183 4.29 14.78 6.80
N PHE A 184 4.09 13.98 7.85
CA PHE A 184 2.81 13.40 8.27
C PHE A 184 2.36 13.98 9.62
N SER A 185 2.08 13.15 10.62
CA SER A 185 1.74 13.62 11.97
C SER A 185 2.93 14.34 12.63
N VAL A 186 2.63 15.28 13.51
CA VAL A 186 3.61 15.87 14.43
C VAL A 186 4.35 14.81 15.26
N LYS A 187 3.74 13.64 15.45
CA LYS A 187 4.34 12.49 16.14
C LYS A 187 5.17 11.57 15.23
N GLN A 188 5.38 11.96 13.97
CA GLN A 188 6.14 11.20 12.98
C GLN A 188 7.32 12.02 12.44
N PRO A 189 8.37 12.31 13.27
CA PRO A 189 9.54 13.05 12.83
C PRO A 189 10.27 12.34 11.69
N ASP A 190 10.60 13.10 10.64
CA ASP A 190 11.22 12.59 9.42
C ASP A 190 12.70 12.27 9.62
N LEU A 191 13.10 11.09 9.13
CA LEU A 191 14.48 10.59 9.20
C LEU A 191 15.36 11.28 8.14
N ASN A 192 16.61 11.55 8.52
CA ASN A 192 17.63 12.17 7.69
C ASN A 192 18.48 11.12 6.96
N TRP A 193 18.07 10.70 5.78
CA TRP A 193 18.79 9.70 4.96
C TRP A 193 20.16 10.16 4.45
N GLU A 194 20.50 11.44 4.56
CA GLU A 194 21.86 11.91 4.30
C GLU A 194 22.86 11.34 5.31
N ASN A 195 22.40 10.97 6.52
CA ASN A 195 23.25 10.42 7.56
C ASN A 195 23.59 8.93 7.32
N PRO A 196 24.85 8.57 7.02
CA PRO A 196 25.22 7.18 6.75
C PRO A 196 25.12 6.26 7.96
N LYS A 197 25.14 6.79 9.19
CA LYS A 197 24.97 5.98 10.41
C LYS A 197 23.52 5.52 10.55
N LEU A 198 22.57 6.43 10.29
CA LEU A 198 21.15 6.08 10.23
C LEU A 198 20.90 4.99 9.18
N ARG A 199 21.43 5.16 7.96
CA ARG A 199 21.27 4.14 6.91
C ARG A 199 21.78 2.78 7.35
N ARG A 200 22.93 2.71 8.06
CA ARG A 200 23.46 1.45 8.58
C ARG A 200 22.52 0.80 9.60
N GLU A 201 21.96 1.55 10.54
CA GLU A 201 20.96 1.04 11.50
C GLU A 201 19.73 0.44 10.79
N ILE A 202 19.27 1.10 9.73
CA ILE A 202 18.16 0.62 8.89
C ILE A 202 18.54 -0.69 8.20
N TYR A 203 19.75 -0.78 7.60
CA TYR A 203 20.18 -2.01 6.91
C TYR A 203 20.33 -3.18 7.88
N ASP A 204 20.90 -2.96 9.06
CA ASP A 204 21.05 -3.97 10.10
C ASP A 204 19.68 -4.45 10.63
N MET A 205 18.69 -3.57 10.70
CA MET A 205 17.30 -3.92 11.05
C MET A 205 16.65 -4.79 9.96
N ILE A 206 16.80 -4.44 8.69
CA ILE A 206 16.24 -5.21 7.57
C ILE A 206 16.87 -6.61 7.50
N LEU A 207 18.21 -6.70 7.61
CA LEU A 207 18.91 -7.98 7.64
C LEU A 207 18.45 -8.86 8.81
N TRP A 208 18.18 -8.29 9.96
CA TRP A 208 17.64 -9.00 11.10
C TRP A 208 16.25 -9.61 10.82
N TRP A 209 15.36 -8.89 10.11
CA TRP A 209 14.08 -9.45 9.67
C TRP A 209 14.25 -10.52 8.60
N MET A 210 15.21 -10.36 7.68
CA MET A 210 15.52 -11.37 6.68
C MET A 210 16.00 -12.68 7.33
N ASP A 211 16.84 -12.59 8.38
CA ASP A 211 17.28 -13.75 9.14
C ASP A 211 16.14 -14.47 9.88
N LYS A 212 15.05 -13.79 10.21
CA LYS A 212 13.84 -14.40 10.74
C LYS A 212 12.97 -15.10 9.67
N GLY A 213 13.31 -14.94 8.41
CA GLY A 213 12.68 -15.65 7.30
C GLY A 213 11.48 -14.96 6.66
N VAL A 214 11.37 -13.64 6.76
CA VAL A 214 10.36 -12.88 6.00
C VAL A 214 10.59 -13.05 4.49
N GLY A 215 9.49 -13.07 3.73
CA GLY A 215 9.51 -13.29 2.28
C GLY A 215 9.67 -12.02 1.46
N GLY A 216 9.67 -10.86 2.10
CA GLY A 216 9.81 -9.58 1.42
C GLY A 216 9.41 -8.38 2.24
N PHE A 217 9.40 -7.22 1.58
CA PHE A 217 9.11 -5.94 2.22
C PHE A 217 8.28 -5.03 1.31
N ARG A 218 7.31 -4.33 1.91
CA ARG A 218 6.69 -3.14 1.32
C ARG A 218 7.31 -1.93 2.01
N LEU A 219 7.71 -0.94 1.23
CA LEU A 219 8.40 0.23 1.74
C LEU A 219 7.45 1.43 1.67
N ASP A 220 7.08 1.93 2.83
CA ASP A 220 6.18 3.05 3.02
C ASP A 220 6.79 4.34 2.48
N VAL A 221 6.04 5.08 1.68
CA VAL A 221 6.39 6.39 1.07
C VAL A 221 7.86 6.52 0.70
N ILE A 222 8.42 5.50 0.07
CA ILE A 222 9.87 5.37 -0.17
C ILE A 222 10.42 6.46 -1.09
N ASP A 223 9.59 7.11 -1.90
CA ASP A 223 9.98 8.23 -2.75
C ASP A 223 10.26 9.54 -1.97
N GLN A 224 10.00 9.54 -0.64
CA GLN A 224 10.21 10.69 0.23
C GLN A 224 11.49 10.63 1.07
N ILE A 225 12.27 9.53 1.03
CA ILE A 225 13.48 9.41 1.87
C ILE A 225 14.59 10.40 1.51
N ALA A 226 14.65 10.85 0.26
CA ALA A 226 15.64 11.82 -0.21
C ALA A 226 15.08 13.25 -0.29
N LYS A 227 14.23 13.61 0.67
CA LYS A 227 13.63 14.95 0.77
C LYS A 227 14.67 16.07 0.93
N GLU A 228 14.36 17.22 0.36
CA GLU A 228 15.10 18.48 0.59
C GLU A 228 14.12 19.57 1.04
N PRO A 229 13.76 19.65 2.34
CA PRO A 229 12.72 20.55 2.83
C PRO A 229 13.02 22.03 2.60
N ASP A 230 14.28 22.45 2.59
CA ASP A 230 14.66 23.84 2.29
C ASP A 230 14.30 24.25 0.85
N LEU A 231 14.27 23.29 -0.07
CA LEU A 231 13.85 23.47 -1.46
C LEU A 231 12.38 23.08 -1.68
N LYS A 232 11.67 22.71 -0.60
CA LYS A 232 10.29 22.21 -0.64
C LYS A 232 10.12 20.96 -1.52
N ILE A 233 11.16 20.13 -1.59
CA ILE A 233 11.13 18.84 -2.27
C ILE A 233 10.81 17.77 -1.23
N THR A 234 9.65 17.13 -1.36
CA THR A 234 9.20 16.06 -0.48
C THR A 234 9.41 14.69 -1.08
N ASN A 235 9.20 14.52 -2.36
CA ASN A 235 9.34 13.26 -3.08
C ASN A 235 10.26 13.40 -4.30
N ASN A 236 10.79 12.26 -4.77
CA ASN A 236 11.70 12.20 -5.91
C ASN A 236 12.92 13.13 -5.78
N GLY A 237 13.44 13.29 -4.56
CA GLY A 237 14.65 14.08 -4.33
C GLY A 237 15.85 13.57 -5.14
N PRO A 238 16.87 14.41 -5.39
CA PRO A 238 17.93 14.13 -6.37
C PRO A 238 18.81 12.90 -6.04
N ARG A 239 18.85 12.47 -4.77
CA ARG A 239 19.62 11.30 -4.31
C ARG A 239 18.76 10.05 -4.08
N LEU A 240 17.47 10.09 -4.42
CA LEU A 240 16.53 9.02 -4.10
C LEU A 240 17.02 7.65 -4.62
N HIS A 241 17.29 7.54 -5.90
CA HIS A 241 17.71 6.26 -6.50
C HIS A 241 19.12 5.83 -6.04
N GLU A 242 19.98 6.77 -5.64
CA GLU A 242 21.28 6.45 -4.99
C GLU A 242 21.04 5.71 -3.66
N PHE A 243 20.14 6.25 -2.81
CA PHE A 243 19.82 5.64 -1.51
C PHE A 243 19.11 4.29 -1.67
N ILE A 244 18.17 4.18 -2.61
CA ILE A 244 17.46 2.92 -2.85
C ILE A 244 18.41 1.84 -3.37
N GLN A 245 19.33 2.17 -4.28
CA GLN A 245 20.33 1.23 -4.79
C GLN A 245 21.33 0.83 -3.71
N GLU A 246 21.74 1.74 -2.82
CA GLU A 246 22.56 1.41 -1.66
C GLU A 246 21.80 0.44 -0.72
N LEU A 247 20.54 0.77 -0.38
CA LEU A 247 19.66 -0.07 0.42
C LEU A 247 19.51 -1.48 -0.17
N SER A 248 19.20 -1.58 -1.44
CA SER A 248 19.01 -2.86 -2.14
C SER A 248 20.28 -3.70 -2.11
N ARG A 249 21.42 -3.11 -2.45
CA ARG A 249 22.73 -3.78 -2.45
C ARG A 249 23.13 -4.28 -1.06
N GLU A 250 22.88 -3.46 -0.02
CA GLU A 250 23.25 -3.80 1.35
C GLU A 250 22.30 -4.81 2.00
N THR A 251 21.08 -4.97 1.46
CA THR A 251 20.03 -5.82 2.05
C THR A 251 19.35 -6.76 1.05
N PHE A 252 18.43 -6.29 0.23
CA PHE A 252 17.48 -7.11 -0.53
C PHE A 252 18.15 -8.05 -1.55
N GLN A 253 19.25 -7.64 -2.16
CA GLN A 253 19.99 -8.48 -3.10
C GLN A 253 20.65 -9.71 -2.45
N LYS A 254 20.67 -9.77 -1.10
CA LYS A 254 21.19 -10.92 -0.35
C LYS A 254 20.17 -12.04 -0.16
N GLY A 255 18.90 -11.85 -0.62
CA GLY A 255 17.83 -12.83 -0.45
C GLY A 255 16.93 -12.98 -1.68
N ASP A 256 16.11 -14.06 -1.69
CA ASP A 256 15.06 -14.27 -2.70
C ASP A 256 13.75 -13.65 -2.21
N LEU A 257 13.65 -12.34 -2.29
CA LEU A 257 12.58 -11.53 -1.73
C LEU A 257 11.71 -10.90 -2.80
N ILE A 258 10.46 -10.59 -2.43
CA ILE A 258 9.64 -9.60 -3.12
C ILE A 258 9.81 -8.26 -2.40
N THR A 259 10.01 -7.18 -3.16
CA THR A 259 10.09 -5.83 -2.62
C THR A 259 9.19 -4.90 -3.43
N VAL A 260 8.41 -4.09 -2.75
CA VAL A 260 7.52 -3.13 -3.40
C VAL A 260 7.60 -1.78 -2.71
N GLY A 261 7.92 -0.74 -3.47
CA GLY A 261 7.94 0.63 -2.96
C GLY A 261 6.57 1.30 -3.12
N GLU A 262 6.11 2.00 -2.10
CA GLU A 262 5.03 2.96 -2.28
C GLU A 262 5.62 4.29 -2.74
N ALA A 263 5.21 4.76 -3.94
CA ALA A 263 5.75 5.99 -4.51
C ALA A 263 4.63 6.83 -5.15
N TRP A 264 4.17 7.84 -4.46
CA TRP A 264 3.16 8.78 -4.94
C TRP A 264 3.66 9.64 -6.11
N GLY A 265 4.96 9.89 -6.16
CA GLY A 265 5.65 10.57 -7.25
C GLY A 265 6.09 9.66 -8.40
N ALA A 266 5.68 8.38 -8.43
CA ALA A 266 6.02 7.47 -9.50
C ALA A 266 5.35 7.89 -10.82
N ASN A 267 6.13 7.79 -11.89
CA ASN A 267 5.70 7.96 -13.26
C ASN A 267 6.36 6.88 -14.13
N THR A 268 5.96 6.75 -15.39
CA THR A 268 6.45 5.68 -16.27
C THR A 268 7.95 5.74 -16.56
N GLU A 269 8.62 6.86 -16.30
CA GLU A 269 10.06 6.96 -16.50
C GLU A 269 10.86 6.53 -15.26
N ASN A 270 10.50 7.03 -14.06
CA ASN A 270 11.21 6.63 -12.84
C ASN A 270 10.82 5.22 -12.37
N ALA A 271 9.61 4.73 -12.71
CA ALA A 271 9.20 3.36 -12.40
C ALA A 271 10.11 2.29 -13.03
N LYS A 272 10.75 2.59 -14.16
CA LYS A 272 11.76 1.73 -14.78
C LYS A 272 13.04 1.61 -13.94
N LEU A 273 13.36 2.62 -13.13
CA LEU A 273 14.47 2.56 -12.18
C LEU A 273 14.08 1.71 -10.97
N TYR A 274 12.91 2.00 -10.36
CA TYR A 274 12.41 1.26 -9.20
C TYR A 274 12.27 -0.24 -9.46
N SER A 275 11.82 -0.63 -10.65
CA SER A 275 11.54 -2.03 -11.01
C SER A 275 12.44 -2.55 -12.14
N ASN A 276 13.69 -2.06 -12.20
CA ASN A 276 14.65 -2.49 -13.20
C ASN A 276 14.86 -4.02 -13.13
N PRO A 277 14.75 -4.74 -14.25
CA PRO A 277 14.99 -6.18 -14.30
C PRO A 277 16.38 -6.64 -13.82
N ASP A 278 17.36 -5.72 -13.72
CA ASP A 278 18.69 -6.02 -13.17
C ASP A 278 18.66 -6.23 -11.63
N GLY A 279 17.55 -5.87 -10.97
CA GLY A 279 17.37 -6.02 -9.53
C GLY A 279 18.15 -4.98 -8.70
N SER A 280 18.54 -3.86 -9.31
CA SER A 280 19.31 -2.82 -8.63
C SER A 280 18.49 -2.08 -7.55
N GLU A 281 17.17 -2.07 -7.64
CA GLU A 281 16.27 -1.44 -6.67
C GLU A 281 15.23 -2.45 -6.16
N PHE A 282 13.95 -2.31 -6.52
CA PHE A 282 12.85 -3.15 -6.03
C PHE A 282 12.38 -4.15 -7.10
N SER A 283 11.50 -5.06 -6.70
CA SER A 283 10.78 -5.92 -7.63
C SER A 283 9.75 -5.13 -8.43
N MET A 284 9.09 -4.16 -7.79
CA MET A 284 8.04 -3.33 -8.38
C MET A 284 7.79 -2.07 -7.53
N VAL A 285 6.91 -1.19 -8.02
CA VAL A 285 6.47 0.01 -7.30
C VAL A 285 4.97 0.18 -7.42
N PHE A 286 4.30 0.59 -6.34
CA PHE A 286 2.94 1.10 -6.40
C PHE A 286 2.95 2.51 -6.99
N GLN A 287 2.16 2.71 -8.01
CA GLN A 287 1.87 4.00 -8.62
C GLN A 287 0.41 4.40 -8.33
N PHE A 288 0.13 5.69 -8.27
CA PHE A 288 -1.17 6.20 -7.84
C PHE A 288 -1.86 7.08 -8.90
N GLU A 289 -1.38 7.11 -10.13
CA GLU A 289 -1.91 7.98 -11.18
C GLU A 289 -3.39 7.70 -11.48
N HIS A 290 -3.82 6.44 -11.36
CA HIS A 290 -5.24 6.08 -11.55
C HIS A 290 -6.13 6.46 -10.35
N ILE A 291 -5.54 6.71 -9.17
CA ILE A 291 -6.30 6.92 -7.93
C ILE A 291 -7.02 8.27 -7.89
N GLY A 292 -6.46 9.29 -8.52
CA GLY A 292 -7.04 10.65 -8.53
C GLY A 292 -8.14 10.90 -9.58
N LEU A 293 -8.61 9.86 -10.30
CA LEU A 293 -9.49 10.03 -11.46
C LEU A 293 -10.97 10.28 -11.12
N ASP A 294 -11.33 10.24 -9.85
CA ASP A 294 -12.67 10.50 -9.32
C ASP A 294 -12.69 11.67 -8.32
N GLN A 295 -11.78 12.64 -8.52
CA GLN A 295 -11.72 13.90 -7.79
C GLN A 295 -11.61 15.08 -8.75
N ILE A 296 -12.02 16.26 -8.30
CA ILE A 296 -11.92 17.50 -9.10
C ILE A 296 -10.44 17.79 -9.37
N PRO A 297 -10.00 17.94 -10.63
CA PRO A 297 -8.60 18.18 -10.96
C PRO A 297 -8.02 19.38 -10.22
N GLY A 298 -6.86 19.20 -9.58
CA GLY A 298 -6.18 20.24 -8.82
C GLY A 298 -6.78 20.55 -7.46
N LYS A 299 -7.75 19.78 -7.01
CA LYS A 299 -8.33 19.81 -5.67
C LYS A 299 -7.91 18.61 -4.83
N GLU A 300 -8.33 18.59 -3.57
CA GLU A 300 -8.06 17.50 -2.65
C GLU A 300 -8.91 16.24 -2.99
N LYS A 301 -8.50 15.08 -2.46
CA LYS A 301 -9.25 13.82 -2.65
C LYS A 301 -10.72 13.88 -2.17
N TRP A 302 -11.00 14.82 -1.27
CA TRP A 302 -12.31 15.06 -0.68
C TRP A 302 -13.28 15.82 -1.60
N ASP A 303 -12.78 16.41 -2.69
CA ASP A 303 -13.56 17.14 -3.68
C ASP A 303 -13.96 16.18 -4.80
N LEU A 304 -15.12 15.53 -4.62
CA LEU A 304 -15.56 14.40 -5.42
C LEU A 304 -15.92 14.78 -6.86
N ALA A 305 -15.57 13.94 -7.81
CA ALA A 305 -16.01 13.97 -9.19
C ALA A 305 -16.41 12.56 -9.65
N PRO A 306 -17.23 12.41 -10.70
CA PRO A 306 -17.42 11.11 -11.34
C PRO A 306 -16.09 10.56 -11.86
N LEU A 307 -15.96 9.20 -11.89
CA LEU A 307 -14.78 8.56 -12.48
C LEU A 307 -14.61 9.00 -13.94
N ASP A 308 -13.42 9.51 -14.25
CA ASP A 308 -13.00 9.71 -15.65
C ASP A 308 -12.60 8.34 -16.25
N PHE A 309 -13.59 7.63 -16.76
CA PHE A 309 -13.42 6.28 -17.28
C PHE A 309 -12.48 6.21 -18.49
N ARG A 310 -12.54 7.20 -19.38
CA ARG A 310 -11.63 7.29 -20.52
C ARG A 310 -10.19 7.44 -20.03
N LYS A 311 -9.98 8.33 -19.06
CA LYS A 311 -8.66 8.54 -18.45
C LYS A 311 -8.15 7.29 -17.74
N LEU A 312 -9.02 6.52 -17.10
CA LEU A 312 -8.66 5.23 -16.50
C LEU A 312 -8.07 4.28 -17.54
N LYS A 313 -8.71 4.16 -18.72
CA LYS A 313 -8.20 3.33 -19.82
C LYS A 313 -6.82 3.82 -20.31
N GLU A 314 -6.67 5.13 -20.53
CA GLU A 314 -5.42 5.74 -20.95
C GLU A 314 -4.29 5.48 -19.95
N VAL A 315 -4.54 5.69 -18.66
CA VAL A 315 -3.53 5.52 -17.60
C VAL A 315 -3.09 4.06 -17.51
N LEU A 316 -4.02 3.11 -17.40
CA LEU A 316 -3.68 1.70 -17.30
C LEU A 316 -2.94 1.21 -18.56
N ALA A 317 -3.40 1.58 -19.76
CA ALA A 317 -2.72 1.24 -21.01
C ALA A 317 -1.31 1.83 -21.09
N LYS A 318 -1.12 3.09 -20.65
CA LYS A 318 0.18 3.74 -20.60
C LYS A 318 1.16 2.96 -19.72
N TRP A 319 0.76 2.59 -18.51
CA TRP A 319 1.60 1.85 -17.58
C TRP A 319 1.93 0.44 -18.08
N GLN A 320 0.96 -0.27 -18.67
CA GLN A 320 1.18 -1.58 -19.26
C GLN A 320 2.22 -1.53 -20.40
N LYS A 321 2.11 -0.55 -21.29
CA LYS A 321 3.05 -0.38 -22.42
C LYS A 321 4.43 0.10 -21.96
N ALA A 322 4.49 1.01 -20.98
CA ALA A 322 5.74 1.62 -20.56
C ALA A 322 6.66 0.67 -19.80
N LEU A 323 6.12 -0.26 -19.01
CA LEU A 323 6.92 -1.18 -18.21
C LEU A 323 7.14 -2.56 -18.90
N TYR A 324 6.47 -2.83 -20.02
CA TYR A 324 6.65 -4.10 -20.73
C TYR A 324 8.09 -4.32 -21.14
N GLY A 325 8.71 -5.40 -20.62
CA GLY A 325 10.10 -5.79 -20.92
C GLY A 325 11.19 -4.95 -20.24
N CYS A 326 10.84 -3.88 -19.50
CA CYS A 326 11.83 -3.00 -18.85
C CYS A 326 11.49 -2.61 -17.42
N GLY A 327 10.42 -3.14 -16.87
CA GLY A 327 9.99 -2.95 -15.49
C GLY A 327 8.88 -3.93 -15.13
N TRP A 328 8.26 -3.72 -13.96
CA TRP A 328 7.17 -4.57 -13.50
C TRP A 328 6.10 -3.77 -12.75
N ASN A 329 4.83 -4.00 -13.07
CA ASN A 329 3.69 -3.35 -12.40
C ASN A 329 3.32 -4.06 -11.10
N SER A 330 2.93 -3.30 -10.07
CA SER A 330 2.05 -3.77 -9.01
C SER A 330 0.61 -3.42 -9.36
N LEU A 331 -0.31 -4.36 -9.21
CA LEU A 331 -1.70 -4.20 -9.62
C LEU A 331 -2.60 -4.16 -8.39
N PHE A 332 -3.31 -3.06 -8.16
CA PHE A 332 -4.23 -2.91 -7.05
C PHE A 332 -5.37 -1.96 -7.38
N TRP A 333 -6.52 -2.19 -6.77
CA TRP A 333 -7.64 -1.27 -6.80
C TRP A 333 -7.76 -0.46 -5.52
N ASN A 334 -7.59 -1.10 -4.38
CA ASN A 334 -7.67 -0.50 -3.07
C ASN A 334 -6.61 -1.11 -2.12
N ASN A 335 -6.43 -0.44 -1.00
CA ASN A 335 -5.59 -0.84 0.11
C ASN A 335 -6.21 -0.30 1.40
N HIS A 336 -5.46 -0.30 2.50
CA HIS A 336 -5.89 0.24 3.80
C HIS A 336 -6.09 1.77 3.84
N ASP A 337 -5.70 2.50 2.79
CA ASP A 337 -5.82 3.97 2.65
C ASP A 337 -6.85 4.41 1.60
N LEU A 338 -7.47 3.45 0.91
CA LEU A 338 -8.40 3.71 -0.17
C LEU A 338 -9.76 3.07 0.11
N PRO A 339 -10.88 3.71 -0.24
CA PRO A 339 -12.21 3.14 -0.04
C PRO A 339 -12.39 1.85 -0.84
N ARG A 340 -13.39 1.03 -0.45
CA ARG A 340 -13.72 -0.23 -1.13
C ARG A 340 -14.05 0.01 -2.60
N ILE A 341 -13.36 -0.71 -3.49
CA ILE A 341 -13.44 -0.46 -4.94
C ILE A 341 -14.85 -0.65 -5.52
N VAL A 342 -15.62 -1.61 -5.02
CA VAL A 342 -17.00 -1.85 -5.49
C VAL A 342 -17.90 -0.65 -5.20
N SER A 343 -17.74 0.01 -4.06
CA SER A 343 -18.47 1.24 -3.72
C SER A 343 -17.93 2.46 -4.45
N ARG A 344 -16.63 2.46 -4.77
CA ARG A 344 -15.98 3.60 -5.39
C ARG A 344 -16.24 3.71 -6.89
N TRP A 345 -16.07 2.61 -7.64
CA TRP A 345 -16.13 2.60 -9.10
C TRP A 345 -17.07 1.52 -9.67
N GLY A 346 -17.62 0.67 -8.81
CA GLY A 346 -18.61 -0.34 -9.19
C GLY A 346 -20.03 0.05 -8.80
N ASN A 347 -20.87 -0.95 -8.73
CA ASN A 347 -22.24 -0.86 -8.20
C ASN A 347 -22.32 -1.71 -6.94
N ASP A 348 -22.36 -1.08 -5.77
CA ASP A 348 -22.42 -1.78 -4.47
C ASP A 348 -23.85 -2.18 -4.05
N GLY A 349 -24.85 -1.89 -4.90
CA GLY A 349 -26.24 -2.28 -4.74
C GLY A 349 -26.57 -3.56 -5.51
N LYS A 350 -27.51 -3.45 -6.46
CA LYS A 350 -28.08 -4.57 -7.21
C LYS A 350 -27.04 -5.41 -7.95
N TYR A 351 -26.01 -4.79 -8.51
CA TYR A 351 -25.00 -5.44 -9.35
C TYR A 351 -23.64 -5.59 -8.64
N ARG A 352 -23.64 -5.66 -7.31
CA ARG A 352 -22.41 -5.74 -6.50
C ARG A 352 -21.52 -6.92 -6.90
N VAL A 353 -22.11 -8.10 -7.07
CA VAL A 353 -21.36 -9.32 -7.40
C VAL A 353 -20.76 -9.22 -8.80
N GLU A 354 -21.53 -8.77 -9.77
CA GLU A 354 -21.09 -8.59 -11.15
C GLU A 354 -19.99 -7.52 -11.22
N SER A 355 -20.17 -6.39 -10.53
CA SER A 355 -19.15 -5.31 -10.46
C SER A 355 -17.86 -5.79 -9.80
N ALA A 356 -17.94 -6.52 -8.69
CA ALA A 356 -16.76 -7.07 -8.04
C ALA A 356 -15.97 -8.02 -8.96
N LYS A 357 -16.67 -8.91 -9.65
CA LYS A 357 -16.06 -9.84 -10.62
C LYS A 357 -15.49 -9.12 -11.84
N MET A 358 -16.18 -8.12 -12.36
CA MET A 358 -15.72 -7.31 -13.49
C MET A 358 -14.42 -6.58 -13.14
N LEU A 359 -14.39 -5.88 -11.99
CA LEU A 359 -13.20 -5.18 -11.49
C LEU A 359 -12.02 -6.14 -11.27
N ALA A 360 -12.28 -7.34 -10.71
CA ALA A 360 -11.27 -8.37 -10.56
C ALA A 360 -10.71 -8.85 -11.91
N ALA A 361 -11.58 -9.14 -12.89
CA ALA A 361 -11.16 -9.57 -14.22
C ALA A 361 -10.30 -8.52 -14.92
N LEU A 362 -10.73 -7.25 -14.85
CA LEU A 362 -9.99 -6.13 -15.43
C LEU A 362 -8.56 -6.04 -14.88
N LEU A 363 -8.40 -6.08 -13.55
CA LEU A 363 -7.09 -5.90 -12.92
C LEU A 363 -6.18 -7.12 -13.10
N HIS A 364 -6.69 -8.31 -12.79
CA HIS A 364 -5.90 -9.53 -12.79
C HIS A 364 -5.45 -9.99 -14.19
N GLY A 365 -6.11 -9.54 -15.24
CA GLY A 365 -5.70 -9.78 -16.63
C GLY A 365 -4.50 -8.92 -17.08
N LEU A 366 -4.18 -7.83 -16.38
CA LEU A 366 -3.05 -6.96 -16.68
C LEU A 366 -1.70 -7.60 -16.32
N GLN A 367 -0.60 -7.11 -16.92
CA GLN A 367 0.74 -7.51 -16.55
C GLN A 367 1.17 -6.82 -15.25
N GLY A 368 1.59 -7.62 -14.29
CA GLY A 368 2.05 -7.16 -12.99
C GLY A 368 1.71 -8.18 -11.90
N THR A 369 2.11 -7.91 -10.68
CA THR A 369 1.75 -8.72 -9.51
C THR A 369 0.47 -8.16 -8.89
N PRO A 370 -0.64 -8.92 -8.84
CA PRO A 370 -1.87 -8.47 -8.19
C PRO A 370 -1.76 -8.44 -6.67
N TYR A 371 -2.33 -7.39 -6.07
CA TYR A 371 -2.50 -7.21 -4.64
C TYR A 371 -3.99 -7.19 -4.33
N ILE A 372 -4.48 -8.19 -3.62
CA ILE A 372 -5.87 -8.30 -3.15
C ILE A 372 -5.90 -7.72 -1.73
N TYR A 373 -6.68 -6.66 -1.51
CA TYR A 373 -6.90 -6.14 -0.17
C TYR A 373 -7.97 -6.95 0.57
N GLN A 374 -7.77 -7.24 1.86
CA GLN A 374 -8.72 -8.03 2.67
C GLN A 374 -10.19 -7.59 2.46
N GLY A 375 -11.05 -8.56 2.11
CA GLY A 375 -12.47 -8.33 1.83
C GLY A 375 -12.80 -7.95 0.38
N GLU A 376 -11.81 -7.65 -0.45
CA GLU A 376 -12.01 -7.41 -1.88
C GLU A 376 -12.52 -8.68 -2.57
N GLU A 377 -12.00 -9.84 -2.19
CA GLU A 377 -12.41 -11.16 -2.66
C GLU A 377 -13.84 -11.57 -2.24
N LEU A 378 -14.45 -10.82 -1.32
CA LEU A 378 -15.85 -10.98 -0.92
C LEU A 378 -16.77 -9.93 -1.56
N GLY A 379 -16.20 -8.92 -2.22
CA GLY A 379 -16.91 -7.76 -2.67
C GLY A 379 -17.46 -6.93 -1.51
N MET A 380 -16.67 -6.75 -0.43
CA MET A 380 -17.03 -5.86 0.68
C MET A 380 -17.17 -4.42 0.19
N THR A 381 -18.09 -3.68 0.82
CA THR A 381 -18.45 -2.30 0.45
C THR A 381 -18.03 -1.30 1.53
N ASN A 382 -18.09 -0.01 1.22
CA ASN A 382 -18.00 1.04 2.24
C ASN A 382 -19.08 0.85 3.30
N ALA A 383 -18.79 1.22 4.57
CA ALA A 383 -19.71 1.00 5.68
C ALA A 383 -20.83 2.05 5.78
N GLY A 384 -20.71 3.18 5.09
CA GLY A 384 -21.70 4.25 5.13
C GLY A 384 -21.90 4.86 6.52
N MET A 385 -20.80 5.13 7.24
CA MET A 385 -20.83 5.73 8.58
C MET A 385 -21.54 7.10 8.55
N GLU A 386 -22.49 7.30 9.45
CA GLU A 386 -23.38 8.48 9.43
C GLU A 386 -22.91 9.62 10.34
N ASP A 387 -22.10 9.32 11.36
CA ASP A 387 -21.64 10.26 12.36
C ASP A 387 -20.11 10.33 12.39
N ILE A 388 -19.55 11.54 12.57
CA ILE A 388 -18.10 11.71 12.72
C ILE A 388 -17.54 10.89 13.90
N ALA A 389 -18.34 10.66 14.93
CA ALA A 389 -17.97 9.82 16.08
C ALA A 389 -17.72 8.35 15.71
N ASP A 390 -18.19 7.87 14.57
CA ASP A 390 -17.91 6.52 14.05
C ASP A 390 -16.51 6.40 13.45
N TYR A 391 -15.87 7.52 13.08
CA TYR A 391 -14.54 7.55 12.44
C TYR A 391 -13.41 7.53 13.47
N ARG A 392 -12.29 6.93 13.11
CA ARG A 392 -11.07 6.81 13.93
C ARG A 392 -9.82 7.33 13.24
N ASP A 393 -9.88 7.47 11.92
CA ASP A 393 -8.77 7.89 11.09
C ASP A 393 -8.42 9.38 11.30
N ILE A 394 -7.15 9.65 11.66
CA ILE A 394 -6.66 11.00 11.95
C ILE A 394 -6.85 11.97 10.77
N GLU A 395 -6.63 11.49 9.53
CA GLU A 395 -6.81 12.31 8.33
C GLU A 395 -8.28 12.74 8.17
N SER A 396 -9.20 11.81 8.40
CA SER A 396 -10.65 12.07 8.34
C SER A 396 -11.10 13.05 9.40
N LEU A 397 -10.61 12.92 10.63
CA LEU A 397 -10.96 13.80 11.75
C LEU A 397 -10.41 15.22 11.53
N ASN A 398 -9.17 15.34 11.06
CA ASN A 398 -8.55 16.62 10.77
C ASN A 398 -9.26 17.33 9.60
N MET A 399 -9.54 16.60 8.51
CA MET A 399 -10.30 17.15 7.38
C MET A 399 -11.67 17.66 7.79
N HIS A 400 -12.40 16.90 8.62
CA HIS A 400 -13.70 17.32 9.14
C HIS A 400 -13.59 18.66 9.87
N LYS A 401 -12.62 18.78 10.78
CA LYS A 401 -12.38 20.01 11.54
C LYS A 401 -12.00 21.19 10.63
N GLU A 402 -11.01 21.01 9.78
CA GLU A 402 -10.51 22.08 8.89
C GLU A 402 -11.60 22.57 7.92
N ARG A 403 -12.41 21.67 7.37
CA ARG A 403 -13.49 22.05 6.44
C ARG A 403 -14.66 22.73 7.15
N LEU A 404 -15.00 22.35 8.40
CA LEU A 404 -15.96 23.10 9.21
C LEU A 404 -15.47 24.53 9.49
N GLU A 405 -14.20 24.69 9.87
CA GLU A 405 -13.58 26.01 10.08
C GLU A 405 -13.55 26.84 8.79
N ALA A 406 -13.39 26.20 7.65
CA ALA A 406 -13.46 26.84 6.33
C ALA A 406 -14.89 27.14 5.84
N GLY A 407 -15.93 26.75 6.61
CA GLY A 407 -17.33 27.05 6.30
C GLY A 407 -18.06 26.06 5.39
N TYR A 408 -17.52 24.87 5.19
CA TYR A 408 -18.24 23.79 4.49
C TYR A 408 -19.40 23.28 5.35
N SER A 409 -20.48 22.80 4.71
CA SER A 409 -21.59 22.20 5.44
C SER A 409 -21.23 20.81 5.98
N GLU A 410 -21.75 20.45 7.17
CA GLU A 410 -21.61 19.10 7.73
C GLU A 410 -22.04 18.02 6.71
N LYS A 411 -23.12 18.26 5.97
CA LYS A 411 -23.62 17.35 4.95
C LYS A 411 -22.59 17.10 3.85
N ASP A 412 -21.90 18.13 3.35
CA ASP A 412 -20.91 17.99 2.28
C ASP A 412 -19.68 17.26 2.78
N ILE A 413 -19.23 17.58 4.00
CA ILE A 413 -18.10 16.93 4.66
C ILE A 413 -18.40 15.43 4.84
N MET A 414 -19.55 15.07 5.40
CA MET A 414 -19.94 13.68 5.61
C MET A 414 -20.13 12.92 4.28
N THR A 415 -20.56 13.60 3.21
CA THR A 415 -20.61 13.00 1.86
C THR A 415 -19.21 12.61 1.39
N SER A 416 -18.22 13.49 1.56
CA SER A 416 -16.82 13.21 1.23
C SER A 416 -16.24 12.09 2.09
N LEU A 417 -16.50 12.09 3.40
CA LEU A 417 -16.05 11.04 4.33
C LEU A 417 -16.61 9.67 3.96
N LYS A 418 -17.91 9.56 3.71
CA LYS A 418 -18.54 8.31 3.27
C LYS A 418 -17.94 7.75 1.99
N ALA A 419 -17.49 8.62 1.09
CA ALA A 419 -16.91 8.22 -0.19
C ALA A 419 -15.41 7.89 -0.09
N LYS A 420 -14.63 8.65 0.68
CA LYS A 420 -13.16 8.68 0.56
C LYS A 420 -12.38 8.39 1.85
N SER A 421 -13.03 8.33 3.03
CA SER A 421 -12.31 8.03 4.27
C SER A 421 -11.60 6.67 4.21
N ARG A 422 -10.40 6.62 4.76
CA ARG A 422 -9.60 5.40 4.94
C ARG A 422 -10.35 4.37 5.80
N ASP A 423 -11.18 4.80 6.76
CA ASP A 423 -11.96 3.91 7.63
C ASP A 423 -12.94 3.00 6.86
N ASN A 424 -13.35 3.39 5.65
CA ASN A 424 -14.14 2.51 4.78
C ASN A 424 -13.44 1.18 4.46
N ALA A 425 -12.13 1.21 4.28
CA ALA A 425 -11.31 0.03 4.06
C ALA A 425 -10.95 -0.69 5.37
N ARG A 426 -10.97 0.03 6.51
CA ARG A 426 -10.49 -0.45 7.81
C ARG A 426 -11.56 -1.11 8.66
N THR A 427 -12.83 -1.19 8.17
CA THR A 427 -13.88 -1.96 8.84
C THR A 427 -13.47 -3.42 9.00
N PRO A 428 -13.88 -4.08 10.10
CA PRO A 428 -13.57 -5.49 10.36
C PRO A 428 -13.93 -6.41 9.19
N MET A 429 -13.07 -7.41 8.95
CA MET A 429 -13.32 -8.47 7.98
C MET A 429 -14.59 -9.25 8.34
N GLN A 430 -15.37 -9.59 7.33
CA GLN A 430 -16.66 -10.25 7.47
C GLN A 430 -16.50 -11.76 7.26
N TRP A 431 -16.30 -12.51 8.37
CA TRP A 431 -16.06 -13.95 8.32
C TRP A 431 -17.34 -14.77 8.17
N ASP A 432 -18.39 -14.40 8.92
CA ASP A 432 -19.67 -15.09 8.92
C ASP A 432 -20.84 -14.15 9.32
N ASP A 433 -22.03 -14.71 9.49
CA ASP A 433 -23.24 -13.98 9.85
C ASP A 433 -23.49 -13.91 11.37
N SER A 434 -22.56 -14.39 12.18
CA SER A 434 -22.62 -14.27 13.65
C SER A 434 -22.36 -12.83 14.13
N GLU A 435 -22.50 -12.61 15.43
CA GLU A 435 -22.24 -11.30 16.03
C GLU A 435 -20.84 -10.79 15.67
N ASN A 436 -20.74 -9.48 15.40
CA ASN A 436 -19.51 -8.81 14.95
C ASN A 436 -18.89 -9.46 13.68
N ALA A 437 -19.72 -10.07 12.83
CA ALA A 437 -19.28 -10.72 11.59
C ALA A 437 -18.27 -11.87 11.81
N GLY A 438 -18.23 -12.50 12.98
CA GLY A 438 -17.23 -13.49 13.34
C GLY A 438 -15.80 -12.94 13.47
N PHE A 439 -15.65 -11.62 13.47
CA PHE A 439 -14.36 -10.95 13.63
C PHE A 439 -13.83 -11.04 15.07
N THR A 440 -14.69 -10.76 16.07
CA THR A 440 -14.35 -10.71 17.48
C THR A 440 -15.53 -11.14 18.36
N THR A 441 -15.24 -11.69 19.54
CA THR A 441 -16.22 -11.90 20.61
C THR A 441 -16.35 -10.69 21.55
N GLY A 442 -15.48 -9.67 21.40
CA GLY A 442 -15.50 -8.44 22.16
C GLY A 442 -16.19 -7.29 21.39
N THR A 443 -15.94 -6.06 21.82
CA THR A 443 -16.40 -4.86 21.10
C THR A 443 -15.39 -4.48 20.01
N PRO A 444 -15.78 -4.48 18.72
CA PRO A 444 -14.87 -4.12 17.63
C PRO A 444 -14.34 -2.68 17.79
N TRP A 445 -13.05 -2.48 17.52
CA TRP A 445 -12.38 -1.17 17.60
C TRP A 445 -12.98 -0.12 16.63
N LEU A 446 -13.48 -0.62 15.49
CA LEU A 446 -14.19 0.16 14.47
C LEU A 446 -15.50 -0.58 14.15
N LYS A 447 -16.52 0.16 13.77
CA LYS A 447 -17.85 -0.35 13.46
C LYS A 447 -17.83 -1.41 12.35
N VAL A 448 -18.46 -2.53 12.59
CA VAL A 448 -18.65 -3.58 11.57
C VAL A 448 -19.66 -3.08 10.54
N ASN A 449 -19.40 -3.33 9.26
CA ASN A 449 -20.35 -3.01 8.20
C ASN A 449 -21.62 -3.86 8.38
N PRO A 450 -22.83 -3.25 8.50
CA PRO A 450 -24.05 -3.96 8.84
C PRO A 450 -24.49 -5.01 7.79
N ASN A 451 -23.92 -4.97 6.59
CA ASN A 451 -24.24 -5.91 5.52
C ASN A 451 -23.53 -7.27 5.65
N TYR A 452 -22.78 -7.51 6.74
CA TYR A 452 -22.03 -8.75 6.96
C TYR A 452 -22.91 -10.02 6.96
N LYS A 453 -24.21 -9.89 7.26
CA LYS A 453 -25.14 -11.03 7.20
C LYS A 453 -25.33 -11.55 5.78
N GLN A 454 -25.13 -10.74 4.77
CA GLN A 454 -25.24 -11.08 3.35
C GLN A 454 -23.88 -11.22 2.67
N ILE A 455 -22.89 -10.46 3.12
CA ILE A 455 -21.55 -10.42 2.53
C ILE A 455 -20.55 -10.94 3.57
N ASN A 456 -20.17 -12.20 3.46
CA ASN A 456 -19.21 -12.80 4.38
C ASN A 456 -18.49 -14.00 3.75
N ALA A 457 -17.36 -14.38 4.32
CA ALA A 457 -16.53 -15.49 3.83
C ALA A 457 -17.25 -16.84 3.90
N ALA A 458 -17.95 -17.15 5.01
CA ALA A 458 -18.61 -18.44 5.21
C ALA A 458 -19.65 -18.73 4.13
N SER A 459 -20.40 -17.72 3.69
CA SER A 459 -21.40 -17.88 2.63
C SER A 459 -20.80 -18.04 1.24
N GLN A 460 -19.54 -17.59 1.00
CA GLN A 460 -18.95 -17.51 -0.33
C GLN A 460 -17.90 -18.59 -0.64
N VAL A 461 -17.19 -19.09 0.37
CA VAL A 461 -16.05 -20.01 0.18
C VAL A 461 -16.41 -21.29 -0.56
N ASN A 462 -17.65 -21.79 -0.41
CA ASN A 462 -18.14 -23.02 -1.03
C ASN A 462 -19.18 -22.75 -2.16
N ASP A 463 -19.56 -21.50 -2.41
CA ASP A 463 -20.44 -21.12 -3.51
C ASP A 463 -19.60 -20.93 -4.79
N PRO A 464 -19.82 -21.77 -5.84
CA PRO A 464 -19.06 -21.70 -7.08
C PRO A 464 -19.28 -20.38 -7.87
N ASP A 465 -20.40 -19.71 -7.62
CA ASP A 465 -20.77 -18.46 -8.29
C ASP A 465 -20.45 -17.21 -7.47
N SER A 466 -19.85 -17.35 -6.29
CA SER A 466 -19.45 -16.24 -5.42
C SER A 466 -18.32 -15.38 -6.01
N VAL A 467 -18.11 -14.20 -5.43
CA VAL A 467 -16.94 -13.34 -5.71
C VAL A 467 -15.66 -14.06 -5.32
N PHE A 468 -15.62 -14.70 -4.13
CA PHE A 468 -14.48 -15.50 -3.65
C PHE A 468 -14.06 -16.58 -4.65
N SER A 469 -15.00 -17.38 -5.14
CA SER A 469 -14.71 -18.44 -6.11
C SER A 469 -14.25 -17.89 -7.46
N PHE A 470 -14.68 -16.70 -7.83
CA PHE A 470 -14.20 -16.01 -9.01
C PHE A 470 -12.73 -15.56 -8.85
N TYR A 471 -12.37 -14.91 -7.73
CA TYR A 471 -10.97 -14.57 -7.43
C TYR A 471 -10.07 -15.79 -7.40
N ARG A 472 -10.47 -16.86 -6.70
CA ARG A 472 -9.74 -18.14 -6.67
C ARG A 472 -9.47 -18.68 -8.08
N ARG A 473 -10.44 -18.56 -8.99
CA ARG A 473 -10.30 -19.00 -10.38
C ARG A 473 -9.33 -18.12 -11.15
N LEU A 474 -9.37 -16.79 -10.97
CA LEU A 474 -8.40 -15.87 -11.59
C LEU A 474 -6.96 -16.15 -11.12
N VAL A 475 -6.79 -16.39 -9.83
CA VAL A 475 -5.48 -16.77 -9.26
C VAL A 475 -4.96 -18.07 -9.85
N ALA A 476 -5.82 -19.08 -10.01
CA ALA A 476 -5.47 -20.35 -10.64
C ALA A 476 -5.08 -20.18 -12.11
N LEU A 477 -5.87 -19.45 -12.90
CA LEU A 477 -5.60 -19.16 -14.31
C LEU A 477 -4.26 -18.45 -14.50
N ARG A 478 -3.92 -17.51 -13.63
CA ARG A 478 -2.62 -16.82 -13.68
C ARG A 478 -1.45 -17.77 -13.53
N LYS A 479 -1.58 -18.83 -12.71
CA LYS A 479 -0.56 -19.86 -12.49
C LYS A 479 -0.50 -20.88 -13.62
N GLU A 480 -1.59 -21.06 -14.35
CA GLU A 480 -1.73 -22.02 -15.43
C GLU A 480 -1.26 -21.48 -16.79
N TYR A 481 -1.48 -20.16 -17.06
CA TYR A 481 -1.24 -19.56 -18.37
C TYR A 481 -0.18 -18.45 -18.31
N ASP A 482 0.89 -18.63 -19.08
CA ASP A 482 2.01 -17.68 -19.15
C ASP A 482 1.63 -16.31 -19.69
N VAL A 483 0.57 -16.22 -20.47
CA VAL A 483 0.08 -14.98 -21.07
C VAL A 483 -0.25 -13.90 -20.03
N PHE A 484 -0.63 -14.27 -18.79
CA PHE A 484 -0.84 -13.30 -17.71
C PHE A 484 0.45 -12.58 -17.29
N VAL A 485 1.57 -13.24 -17.42
CA VAL A 485 2.89 -12.71 -17.04
C VAL A 485 3.59 -12.08 -18.25
N ASP A 486 3.68 -12.81 -19.37
CA ASP A 486 4.56 -12.48 -20.49
C ASP A 486 3.85 -11.82 -21.68
N GLY A 487 2.50 -11.86 -21.73
CA GLY A 487 1.75 -11.36 -22.87
C GLY A 487 1.92 -9.85 -23.09
N ALA A 488 2.11 -9.44 -24.34
CA ALA A 488 2.09 -8.04 -24.73
C ALA A 488 0.66 -7.46 -24.65
N PHE A 489 0.53 -6.22 -24.20
CA PHE A 489 -0.75 -5.55 -24.00
C PHE A 489 -1.18 -4.74 -25.22
N GLU A 490 -2.46 -4.86 -25.59
CA GLU A 490 -3.11 -3.97 -26.57
C GLU A 490 -4.50 -3.55 -26.08
N LEU A 491 -4.74 -2.23 -26.03
CA LEU A 491 -6.04 -1.66 -25.68
C LEU A 491 -7.00 -1.79 -26.88
N LEU A 492 -8.22 -2.25 -26.61
CA LEU A 492 -9.32 -2.34 -27.57
C LEU A 492 -10.44 -1.37 -27.17
N TYR A 493 -11.23 -0.92 -28.12
CA TYR A 493 -12.38 -0.03 -27.89
C TYR A 493 -12.03 1.19 -27.04
N GLU A 494 -10.95 1.88 -27.42
CA GLU A 494 -10.39 3.02 -26.67
C GLU A 494 -11.43 4.11 -26.39
N ASP A 495 -12.25 4.46 -27.37
CA ASP A 495 -13.25 5.51 -27.29
C ASP A 495 -14.64 5.06 -26.78
N ASP A 496 -14.83 3.76 -26.48
CA ASP A 496 -16.11 3.26 -25.99
C ASP A 496 -16.37 3.78 -24.56
N PRO A 497 -17.54 4.37 -24.28
CA PRO A 497 -17.83 4.97 -22.98
C PRO A 497 -18.09 3.96 -21.85
N ASP A 498 -18.45 2.72 -22.19
CA ASP A 498 -18.92 1.71 -21.23
C ASP A 498 -18.02 0.47 -21.19
N ILE A 499 -17.22 0.24 -22.25
CA ILE A 499 -16.40 -0.97 -22.38
C ILE A 499 -14.92 -0.67 -22.13
N PHE A 500 -14.31 -1.41 -21.19
CA PHE A 500 -12.87 -1.54 -21.09
C PHE A 500 -12.46 -2.93 -21.61
N ALA A 501 -11.81 -2.96 -22.75
CA ALA A 501 -11.33 -4.23 -23.31
C ALA A 501 -9.87 -4.13 -23.74
N TYR A 502 -9.15 -5.25 -23.62
CA TYR A 502 -7.78 -5.37 -24.04
C TYR A 502 -7.41 -6.83 -24.37
N THR A 503 -6.32 -7.00 -25.09
CA THR A 503 -5.67 -8.30 -25.26
C THR A 503 -4.33 -8.33 -24.56
N ARG A 504 -3.93 -9.55 -24.18
CA ARG A 504 -2.57 -9.95 -23.83
C ARG A 504 -2.17 -11.07 -24.74
N THR A 505 -1.02 -10.98 -25.40
CA THR A 505 -0.64 -11.93 -26.44
C THR A 505 0.82 -12.39 -26.28
N THR A 506 1.02 -13.71 -26.29
CA THR A 506 2.31 -14.38 -26.52
C THR A 506 2.27 -15.06 -27.88
N PRO A 507 3.36 -15.66 -28.38
CA PRO A 507 3.32 -16.45 -29.61
C PRO A 507 2.33 -17.62 -29.57
N GLU A 508 2.06 -18.18 -28.40
CA GLU A 508 1.26 -19.40 -28.20
C GLU A 508 -0.18 -19.10 -27.76
N GLU A 509 -0.41 -17.98 -27.08
CA GLU A 509 -1.67 -17.72 -26.38
C GLU A 509 -2.15 -16.28 -26.55
N THR A 510 -3.46 -16.10 -26.54
CA THR A 510 -4.09 -14.77 -26.45
C THR A 510 -5.16 -14.78 -25.37
N LEU A 511 -4.99 -13.94 -24.38
CA LEU A 511 -6.01 -13.58 -23.40
C LEU A 511 -6.77 -12.34 -23.88
N THR A 512 -8.08 -12.43 -23.99
CA THR A 512 -8.96 -11.25 -24.24
C THR A 512 -9.78 -10.98 -22.99
N VAL A 513 -9.70 -9.76 -22.48
CA VAL A 513 -10.50 -9.28 -21.36
C VAL A 513 -11.48 -8.22 -21.88
N LEU A 514 -12.77 -8.39 -21.55
CA LEU A 514 -13.82 -7.46 -21.90
C LEU A 514 -14.68 -7.19 -20.67
N CYS A 515 -14.70 -5.94 -20.23
CA CYS A 515 -15.39 -5.47 -19.04
C CYS A 515 -16.39 -4.38 -19.42
N ASN A 516 -17.62 -4.55 -18.97
CA ASN A 516 -18.68 -3.56 -19.12
C ASN A 516 -18.87 -2.84 -17.78
N PHE A 517 -18.58 -1.54 -17.77
CA PHE A 517 -18.65 -0.69 -16.56
C PHE A 517 -20.05 -0.19 -16.28
#